data_9d87513a87893051d44a34300b16a7b9
#
_entry.id   9d87513a87893051d44a34300b16a7b9
#
_cell.length_a   1.000
_cell.length_b   1.000
_cell.length_c   1.000
_cell.angle_alpha   90.00
_cell.angle_beta   90.00
_cell.angle_gamma   90.00
#
_symmetry.space_group_name_H-M   'P 1'
#
loop_
_entity.id
_entity.type
_entity.pdbx_description
1 polymer ?
#
loop_
_entity_poly.entity_id
_entity_poly.type
_entity_poly.pdbx_seq_one_letter_code
_entity_poly.pdbx_strand_id
1 'polypeptide(L)'
;HIIVRFSEKVILKDKAIKIESSKGELPLIVQQFQDSTRFILITEKLEQGEKYILKISKLTDISGNEINPVALEISGDFFPDTTAPSLIFSTPSENEEDVSLTPTIKLYFDDVLKSDFIVNLLDSTGKEIKLKIMQSQNIITVQPESELKPGEIYTIKVFNLSDINSNKLNDTLKLTFKTVDPSNFGAIEGKIICEDTTSDVIISAFDTEKKKVFHTTSKCNSKFSFEQIPQGKYIISAFIDSNRNGKYDYGRVFPFVPSERFTFYPDTVKVRARWTTENVDIKF
;
A
#
# COMPACT_ATOMS: atom_id res chain seq x y z
N HIS A 1 20.85 7.71 -7.78
CA HIS A 1 19.56 7.09 -8.11
C HIS A 1 18.92 7.73 -9.35
N ILE A 2 17.96 7.03 -9.98
CA ILE A 2 17.24 7.49 -11.18
C ILE A 2 15.74 7.47 -10.85
N ILE A 3 15.03 8.58 -11.16
CA ILE A 3 13.57 8.64 -10.97
C ILE A 3 12.90 8.45 -12.33
N VAL A 4 12.04 7.44 -12.42
CA VAL A 4 11.19 7.19 -13.59
C VAL A 4 9.75 7.59 -13.22
N ARG A 5 9.14 8.40 -14.10
CA ARG A 5 7.74 8.83 -13.95
C ARG A 5 6.91 8.38 -15.13
N PHE A 6 5.76 7.82 -14.84
CA PHE A 6 4.73 7.45 -15.82
C PHE A 6 3.58 8.46 -15.78
N SER A 7 2.85 8.57 -16.88
CA SER A 7 1.66 9.43 -17.00
C SER A 7 0.48 8.94 -16.15
N GLU A 8 0.48 7.66 -15.80
CA GLU A 8 -0.58 7.00 -15.05
C GLU A 8 -0.02 5.92 -14.12
N LYS A 9 -0.89 5.36 -13.27
CA LYS A 9 -0.52 4.28 -12.36
C LYS A 9 -0.19 3.02 -13.14
N VAL A 10 0.95 2.40 -12.82
CA VAL A 10 1.42 1.18 -13.47
C VAL A 10 1.69 0.07 -12.46
N ILE A 11 1.54 -1.16 -12.93
CA ILE A 11 1.83 -2.38 -12.20
C ILE A 11 3.10 -2.99 -12.81
N LEU A 12 4.14 -3.13 -11.99
CA LEU A 12 5.39 -3.78 -12.37
C LEU A 12 5.25 -5.30 -12.32
N LYS A 13 5.63 -5.98 -13.39
CA LYS A 13 5.92 -7.42 -13.36
C LYS A 13 7.39 -7.64 -12.97
N ASP A 14 7.74 -8.86 -12.57
CA ASP A 14 9.13 -9.17 -12.23
C ASP A 14 10.10 -8.83 -13.38
N LYS A 15 11.23 -8.19 -13.01
CA LYS A 15 12.26 -7.73 -13.95
C LYS A 15 11.75 -6.82 -15.08
N ALA A 16 10.73 -6.03 -14.77
CA ALA A 16 10.15 -5.08 -15.74
C ALA A 16 11.09 -3.93 -16.09
N ILE A 17 11.99 -3.56 -15.18
CA ILE A 17 12.98 -2.49 -15.36
C ILE A 17 14.38 -3.08 -15.16
N LYS A 18 15.30 -2.77 -16.06
CA LYS A 18 16.69 -3.24 -16.05
C LYS A 18 17.63 -2.16 -16.53
N ILE A 19 18.86 -2.17 -16.03
CA ILE A 19 19.97 -1.36 -16.56
C ILE A 19 21.05 -2.32 -17.04
N GLU A 20 21.49 -2.13 -18.26
CA GLU A 20 22.55 -2.94 -18.87
C GLU A 20 23.68 -2.05 -19.39
N SER A 21 24.92 -2.54 -19.31
CA SER A 21 26.09 -1.95 -19.92
C SER A 21 26.75 -2.92 -20.89
N SER A 22 27.87 -2.53 -21.47
CA SER A 22 28.75 -3.43 -22.25
C SER A 22 29.26 -4.62 -21.43
N LYS A 23 29.28 -4.51 -20.08
CA LYS A 23 29.75 -5.51 -19.12
C LYS A 23 28.63 -6.44 -18.60
N GLY A 24 27.37 -6.16 -18.95
CA GLY A 24 26.22 -6.95 -18.53
C GLY A 24 25.14 -6.15 -17.78
N GLU A 25 24.18 -6.87 -17.17
CA GLU A 25 23.09 -6.30 -16.36
C GLU A 25 23.62 -5.84 -15.00
N LEU A 26 23.26 -4.61 -14.58
CA LEU A 26 23.62 -4.07 -13.28
C LEU A 26 22.62 -4.50 -12.20
N PRO A 27 23.08 -4.70 -10.95
CA PRO A 27 22.19 -4.82 -9.81
C PRO A 27 21.30 -3.59 -9.69
N LEU A 28 19.98 -3.79 -9.54
CA LEU A 28 19.01 -2.73 -9.51
C LEU A 28 17.95 -2.97 -8.42
N ILE A 29 17.76 -1.98 -7.55
CA ILE A 29 16.62 -1.92 -6.65
C ILE A 29 15.58 -1.02 -7.32
N VAL A 30 14.37 -1.54 -7.48
CA VAL A 30 13.24 -0.78 -8.01
C VAL A 30 12.25 -0.57 -6.88
N GLN A 31 12.12 0.67 -6.41
CA GLN A 31 11.18 1.03 -5.35
C GLN A 31 10.07 1.91 -5.91
N GLN A 32 8.85 1.45 -5.78
CA GLN A 32 7.66 2.19 -6.19
C GLN A 32 7.26 3.23 -5.14
N PHE A 33 6.90 4.44 -5.57
CA PHE A 33 6.26 5.43 -4.71
C PHE A 33 4.79 5.07 -4.45
N GLN A 34 4.23 5.61 -3.37
CA GLN A 34 2.84 5.34 -2.98
C GLN A 34 1.82 5.71 -4.06
N ASP A 35 2.10 6.73 -4.89
CA ASP A 35 1.25 7.16 -5.99
C ASP A 35 1.20 6.18 -7.18
N SER A 36 2.08 5.17 -7.18
CA SER A 36 2.23 4.16 -8.23
C SER A 36 2.50 4.73 -9.64
N THR A 37 2.82 6.01 -9.74
CA THR A 37 3.22 6.68 -11.00
C THR A 37 4.71 6.95 -11.08
N ARG A 38 5.41 6.87 -9.94
CA ARG A 38 6.84 7.12 -9.84
C ARG A 38 7.56 5.91 -9.27
N PHE A 39 8.77 5.70 -9.78
CA PHE A 39 9.69 4.68 -9.30
C PHE A 39 11.06 5.30 -9.11
N ILE A 40 11.73 4.93 -8.04
CA ILE A 40 13.13 5.21 -7.87
C ILE A 40 13.92 3.95 -8.19
N LEU A 41 14.95 4.12 -8.98
CA LEU A 41 15.89 3.09 -9.38
C LEU A 41 17.21 3.36 -8.63
N ILE A 42 17.56 2.48 -7.73
CA ILE A 42 18.81 2.57 -6.96
C ILE A 42 19.73 1.51 -7.53
N THR A 43 20.87 1.92 -8.05
CA THR A 43 21.88 1.06 -8.66
C THR A 43 23.26 1.40 -8.10
N GLU A 44 24.21 0.53 -8.38
CA GLU A 44 25.62 0.81 -8.15
C GLU A 44 26.05 2.08 -8.89
N LYS A 45 27.20 2.61 -8.51
CA LYS A 45 27.77 3.79 -9.13
C LYS A 45 27.98 3.53 -10.63
N LEU A 46 27.41 4.39 -11.46
CA LEU A 46 27.68 4.36 -12.90
C LEU A 46 29.07 4.91 -13.18
N GLU A 47 29.85 4.21 -14.00
CA GLU A 47 31.22 4.60 -14.36
C GLU A 47 31.19 5.78 -15.32
N GLN A 48 32.04 6.77 -15.11
CA GLN A 48 32.13 7.97 -15.96
C GLN A 48 32.44 7.59 -17.42
N GLY A 49 31.65 8.13 -18.33
CA GLY A 49 31.82 7.92 -19.78
C GLY A 49 31.34 6.56 -20.29
N GLU A 50 30.90 5.67 -19.39
CA GLU A 50 30.27 4.41 -19.80
C GLU A 50 28.82 4.68 -20.22
N LYS A 51 28.37 3.94 -21.23
CA LYS A 51 27.00 3.98 -21.72
C LYS A 51 26.19 2.84 -21.14
N TYR A 52 25.01 3.18 -20.66
CA TYR A 52 24.07 2.24 -20.10
C TYR A 52 22.75 2.31 -20.85
N ILE A 53 22.03 1.21 -20.92
CA ILE A 53 20.69 1.14 -21.51
C ILE A 53 19.69 0.80 -20.39
N LEU A 54 18.84 1.76 -20.06
CA LEU A 54 17.68 1.54 -19.20
C LEU A 54 16.57 0.93 -20.06
N LYS A 55 16.24 -0.33 -19.80
CA LYS A 55 15.16 -1.07 -20.45
C LYS A 55 13.94 -1.12 -19.54
N ILE A 56 12.79 -0.73 -20.06
CA ILE A 56 11.50 -0.78 -19.39
C ILE A 56 10.57 -1.62 -20.25
N SER A 57 10.02 -2.69 -19.70
CA SER A 57 9.11 -3.61 -20.37
C SER A 57 8.20 -4.30 -19.36
N LYS A 58 7.21 -5.04 -19.83
CA LYS A 58 6.31 -5.84 -18.99
C LYS A 58 5.61 -5.02 -17.89
N LEU A 59 5.22 -3.81 -18.23
CA LEU A 59 4.37 -2.98 -17.39
C LEU A 59 2.95 -3.00 -17.93
N THR A 60 1.98 -2.96 -17.02
CA THR A 60 0.57 -2.75 -17.36
C THR A 60 0.03 -1.57 -16.57
N ASP A 61 -0.92 -0.85 -17.15
CA ASP A 61 -1.74 0.07 -16.38
C ASP A 61 -2.72 -0.70 -15.47
N ILE A 62 -3.51 0.02 -14.68
CA ILE A 62 -4.55 -0.57 -13.82
C ILE A 62 -5.68 -1.23 -14.60
N SER A 63 -5.84 -0.90 -15.90
CA SER A 63 -6.84 -1.47 -16.81
C SER A 63 -6.33 -2.71 -17.55
N GLY A 64 -5.05 -3.06 -17.36
CA GLY A 64 -4.40 -4.22 -17.98
C GLY A 64 -3.79 -3.95 -19.35
N ASN A 65 -3.73 -2.69 -19.82
CA ASN A 65 -3.06 -2.36 -21.07
C ASN A 65 -1.54 -2.45 -20.88
N GLU A 66 -0.86 -3.16 -21.77
CA GLU A 66 0.60 -3.28 -21.73
C GLU A 66 1.27 -2.08 -22.41
N ILE A 67 2.37 -1.59 -21.82
CA ILE A 67 3.19 -0.57 -22.46
C ILE A 67 4.08 -1.20 -23.54
N ASN A 68 4.37 -0.43 -24.59
CA ASN A 68 5.42 -0.79 -25.53
C ASN A 68 6.79 -0.75 -24.83
N PRO A 69 7.67 -1.74 -25.04
CA PRO A 69 9.01 -1.72 -24.48
C PRO A 69 9.77 -0.45 -24.85
N VAL A 70 10.42 0.15 -23.86
CA VAL A 70 11.23 1.36 -24.02
C VAL A 70 12.67 1.05 -23.66
N ALA A 71 13.61 1.56 -24.46
CA ALA A 71 15.03 1.52 -24.19
C ALA A 71 15.59 2.96 -24.27
N LEU A 72 16.21 3.41 -23.17
CA LEU A 72 16.78 4.75 -23.05
C LEU A 72 18.28 4.63 -22.81
N GLU A 73 19.08 5.32 -23.63
CA GLU A 73 20.50 5.45 -23.37
C GLU A 73 20.73 6.47 -22.26
N ILE A 74 21.50 6.09 -21.25
CA ILE A 74 21.96 6.96 -20.18
C ILE A 74 23.48 6.88 -20.09
N SER A 75 24.13 8.00 -19.84
CA SER A 75 25.58 8.06 -19.64
C SER A 75 25.88 8.12 -18.14
N GLY A 76 26.94 7.42 -17.73
CA GLY A 76 27.49 7.59 -16.41
C GLY A 76 28.28 8.87 -16.30
N ASP A 77 27.81 9.81 -15.48
CA ASP A 77 28.55 10.99 -15.08
C ASP A 77 29.03 10.85 -13.64
N PHE A 78 30.27 11.25 -13.40
CA PHE A 78 30.84 11.21 -12.06
C PHE A 78 30.51 12.48 -11.29
N PHE A 79 29.33 12.54 -10.70
CA PHE A 79 29.08 13.45 -9.60
C PHE A 79 29.11 12.67 -8.29
N PRO A 80 29.93 13.06 -7.29
CA PRO A 80 29.86 12.45 -5.99
C PRO A 80 28.47 12.68 -5.44
N ASP A 81 27.86 11.63 -4.90
CA ASP A 81 26.60 11.76 -4.19
C ASP A 81 26.83 12.55 -2.90
N THR A 82 26.13 13.67 -2.77
CA THR A 82 26.20 14.58 -1.63
C THR A 82 24.82 14.76 -0.98
N THR A 83 23.84 13.98 -1.39
CA THR A 83 22.46 14.06 -0.90
C THR A 83 22.25 13.10 0.25
N ALA A 84 21.65 13.58 1.34
CA ALA A 84 21.24 12.71 2.44
C ALA A 84 20.03 11.86 2.04
N PRO A 85 19.88 10.65 2.61
CA PRO A 85 18.72 9.79 2.33
C PRO A 85 17.42 10.46 2.77
N SER A 86 16.38 10.29 1.98
CA SER A 86 15.07 10.89 2.18
C SER A 86 13.99 9.82 2.23
N LEU A 87 13.00 9.97 3.13
CA LEU A 87 11.88 9.05 3.24
C LEU A 87 10.96 9.20 2.03
N ILE A 88 10.74 8.13 1.26
CA ILE A 88 9.84 8.10 0.12
C ILE A 88 8.39 7.91 0.59
N PHE A 89 8.17 6.92 1.44
CA PHE A 89 6.91 6.62 2.10
C PHE A 89 7.11 5.66 3.27
N SER A 90 6.07 5.47 4.05
CA SER A 90 6.05 4.53 5.17
C SER A 90 4.75 3.74 5.22
N THR A 91 4.79 2.63 5.92
CA THR A 91 3.62 1.88 6.36
C THR A 91 3.78 1.59 7.85
N PRO A 92 2.92 2.08 8.74
CA PRO A 92 1.83 3.03 8.47
C PRO A 92 2.35 4.37 7.92
N SER A 93 1.49 5.09 7.21
CA SER A 93 1.76 6.46 6.74
C SER A 93 1.71 7.46 7.90
N GLU A 94 2.23 8.68 7.67
CA GLU A 94 2.14 9.75 8.68
C GLU A 94 0.69 10.04 9.05
N ASN A 95 0.40 10.05 10.35
CA ASN A 95 -0.93 10.25 10.95
C ASN A 95 -1.98 9.18 10.55
N GLU A 96 -1.54 8.00 10.15
CA GLU A 96 -2.47 6.91 9.85
C GLU A 96 -3.20 6.48 11.14
N GLU A 97 -4.52 6.35 11.03
CA GLU A 97 -5.39 5.85 12.10
C GLU A 97 -5.78 4.39 11.87
N ASP A 98 -6.27 3.75 12.91
CA ASP A 98 -6.73 2.35 12.92
C ASP A 98 -5.61 1.35 12.56
N VAL A 99 -4.37 1.67 12.94
CA VAL A 99 -3.22 0.80 12.74
C VAL A 99 -3.34 -0.42 13.66
N SER A 100 -2.99 -1.61 13.16
CA SER A 100 -3.00 -2.86 13.96
C SER A 100 -2.22 -2.69 15.28
N LEU A 101 -2.62 -3.44 16.31
CA LEU A 101 -1.91 -3.47 17.61
C LEU A 101 -0.55 -4.20 17.51
N THR A 102 -0.33 -4.96 16.45
CA THR A 102 0.94 -5.63 16.14
C THR A 102 1.46 -5.22 14.76
N PRO A 103 1.77 -3.92 14.55
CA PRO A 103 2.10 -3.44 13.22
C PRO A 103 3.49 -3.91 12.78
N THR A 104 3.64 -4.16 11.48
CA THR A 104 4.95 -4.18 10.84
C THR A 104 5.16 -2.81 10.20
N ILE A 105 5.98 -1.98 10.84
CA ILE A 105 6.29 -0.64 10.37
C ILE A 105 7.42 -0.73 9.35
N LYS A 106 7.24 -0.15 8.16
CA LYS A 106 8.27 -0.10 7.12
C LYS A 106 8.51 1.33 6.69
N LEU A 107 9.78 1.70 6.65
CA LEU A 107 10.24 3.01 6.18
C LEU A 107 11.07 2.79 4.92
N TYR A 108 10.67 3.42 3.81
CA TYR A 108 11.27 3.26 2.49
C TYR A 108 12.00 4.54 2.10
N PHE A 109 13.29 4.40 1.79
CA PHE A 109 14.16 5.53 1.46
C PHE A 109 14.56 5.52 -0.01
N ASP A 110 15.00 6.67 -0.49
CA ASP A 110 15.47 6.90 -1.86
C ASP A 110 16.92 6.45 -2.08
N ASP A 111 17.60 6.00 -1.02
CA ASP A 111 18.99 5.54 -1.10
C ASP A 111 19.26 4.33 -0.20
N VAL A 112 20.37 3.63 -0.47
CA VAL A 112 20.85 2.53 0.37
C VAL A 112 21.44 3.08 1.65
N LEU A 113 20.98 2.55 2.78
CA LEU A 113 21.33 3.05 4.11
C LEU A 113 22.52 2.30 4.73
N LYS A 114 23.30 3.01 5.56
CA LYS A 114 24.16 2.39 6.56
C LYS A 114 23.36 1.84 7.72
N SER A 115 23.96 0.85 8.43
CA SER A 115 23.28 0.16 9.55
C SER A 115 23.54 0.79 10.91
N ASP A 116 24.05 2.01 10.99
CA ASP A 116 24.45 2.71 12.22
C ASP A 116 23.37 3.68 12.74
N PHE A 117 22.16 3.61 12.23
CA PHE A 117 21.03 4.39 12.69
C PHE A 117 20.41 3.83 13.98
N ILE A 118 19.66 4.69 14.71
CA ILE A 118 18.94 4.34 15.91
C ILE A 118 17.45 4.56 15.66
N VAL A 119 16.61 3.60 16.05
CA VAL A 119 15.15 3.71 15.96
C VAL A 119 14.53 3.59 17.34
N ASN A 120 13.69 4.55 17.70
CA ASN A 120 12.85 4.51 18.90
C ASN A 120 11.39 4.59 18.51
N LEU A 121 10.54 3.79 19.15
CA LEU A 121 9.08 3.91 19.13
C LEU A 121 8.62 4.35 20.51
N LEU A 122 7.95 5.49 20.57
CA LEU A 122 7.49 6.10 21.81
C LEU A 122 5.97 6.11 21.88
N ASP A 123 5.42 5.81 23.05
CA ASP A 123 4.00 6.03 23.31
C ASP A 123 3.70 7.53 23.59
N SER A 124 2.43 7.87 23.80
CA SER A 124 1.97 9.24 24.05
C SER A 124 2.57 9.87 25.32
N THR A 125 3.08 9.05 26.25
CA THR A 125 3.75 9.51 27.48
C THR A 125 5.26 9.70 27.29
N GLY A 126 5.79 9.31 26.11
CA GLY A 126 7.22 9.33 25.83
C GLY A 126 7.98 8.08 26.28
N LYS A 127 7.26 7.05 26.73
CA LYS A 127 7.86 5.77 27.10
C LYS A 127 8.26 4.99 25.86
N GLU A 128 9.46 4.44 25.88
CA GLU A 128 10.00 3.65 24.79
C GLU A 128 9.43 2.23 24.76
N ILE A 129 9.10 1.76 23.57
CA ILE A 129 8.63 0.42 23.27
C ILE A 129 9.79 -0.41 22.72
N LYS A 130 9.96 -1.63 23.22
CA LYS A 130 10.98 -2.55 22.71
C LYS A 130 10.68 -2.98 21.29
N LEU A 131 11.71 -3.01 20.45
CA LEU A 131 11.60 -3.21 19.03
C LEU A 131 12.51 -4.32 18.53
N LYS A 132 12.02 -5.04 17.53
CA LYS A 132 12.83 -5.82 16.61
C LYS A 132 13.02 -4.99 15.35
N ILE A 133 14.28 -4.72 14.98
CA ILE A 133 14.65 -3.89 13.82
C ILE A 133 15.37 -4.77 12.82
N MET A 134 14.99 -4.66 11.57
CA MET A 134 15.63 -5.30 10.43
C MET A 134 15.88 -4.24 9.35
N GLN A 135 17.02 -4.33 8.68
CA GLN A 135 17.33 -3.48 7.53
C GLN A 135 17.56 -4.34 6.29
N SER A 136 17.05 -3.89 5.18
CA SER A 136 17.35 -4.44 3.86
C SER A 136 17.55 -3.29 2.89
N GLN A 137 18.80 -3.04 2.54
CA GLN A 137 19.19 -1.99 1.60
C GLN A 137 18.61 -0.60 1.97
N ASN A 138 17.56 -0.17 1.30
CA ASN A 138 16.88 1.11 1.49
C ASN A 138 15.61 1.03 2.36
N ILE A 139 15.38 -0.09 3.06
CA ILE A 139 14.18 -0.31 3.86
C ILE A 139 14.55 -0.61 5.30
N ILE A 140 13.97 0.13 6.23
CA ILE A 140 13.98 -0.17 7.66
C ILE A 140 12.64 -0.80 8.02
N THR A 141 12.67 -2.01 8.57
CA THR A 141 11.49 -2.71 9.06
C THR A 141 11.55 -2.78 10.58
N VAL A 142 10.49 -2.33 11.23
CA VAL A 142 10.38 -2.23 12.69
C VAL A 142 9.15 -2.99 13.16
N GLN A 143 9.31 -3.84 14.16
CA GLN A 143 8.21 -4.57 14.79
C GLN A 143 8.27 -4.39 16.31
N PRO A 144 7.20 -3.93 16.97
CA PRO A 144 7.10 -3.97 18.42
C PRO A 144 7.21 -5.43 18.92
N GLU A 145 7.97 -5.65 20.00
CA GLU A 145 8.09 -6.99 20.61
C GLU A 145 6.85 -7.41 21.40
N SER A 146 5.99 -6.46 21.72
CA SER A 146 4.72 -6.68 22.40
C SER A 146 3.61 -5.92 21.70
N GLU A 147 2.38 -6.36 21.92
CA GLU A 147 1.18 -5.69 21.44
C GLU A 147 1.11 -4.25 21.96
N LEU A 148 0.79 -3.31 21.04
CA LEU A 148 0.58 -1.91 21.37
C LEU A 148 -0.79 -1.70 22.03
N LYS A 149 -0.94 -0.63 22.80
CA LYS A 149 -2.23 -0.32 23.42
C LYS A 149 -3.24 0.20 22.39
N PRO A 150 -4.51 -0.16 22.53
CA PRO A 150 -5.58 0.33 21.67
C PRO A 150 -5.79 1.84 21.78
N GLY A 151 -6.05 2.48 20.63
CA GLY A 151 -6.46 3.89 20.55
C GLY A 151 -5.37 4.89 20.93
N GLU A 152 -4.12 4.45 21.08
CA GLU A 152 -3.00 5.27 21.49
C GLU A 152 -2.18 5.78 20.31
N ILE A 153 -1.61 6.99 20.47
CA ILE A 153 -0.72 7.59 19.46
C ILE A 153 0.71 7.14 19.76
N TYR A 154 1.39 6.67 18.73
CA TYR A 154 2.79 6.29 18.77
C TYR A 154 3.61 7.16 17.84
N THR A 155 4.84 7.47 18.25
CA THR A 155 5.80 8.23 17.45
C THR A 155 7.05 7.39 17.22
N ILE A 156 7.35 7.08 15.96
CA ILE A 156 8.63 6.52 15.57
C ILE A 156 9.62 7.65 15.32
N LYS A 157 10.85 7.49 15.81
CA LYS A 157 11.97 8.43 15.60
C LYS A 157 13.17 7.66 15.06
N VAL A 158 13.80 8.18 14.01
CA VAL A 158 15.04 7.63 13.47
C VAL A 158 16.13 8.68 13.56
N PHE A 159 17.24 8.30 14.17
CA PHE A 159 18.41 9.16 14.40
C PHE A 159 19.63 8.63 13.65
N ASN A 160 20.59 9.50 13.39
CA ASN A 160 21.87 9.17 12.77
C ASN A 160 21.74 8.47 11.42
N LEU A 161 20.68 8.74 10.69
CA LEU A 161 20.44 8.11 9.40
C LEU A 161 21.46 8.64 8.39
N SER A 162 22.16 7.73 7.72
CA SER A 162 23.08 8.05 6.63
C SER A 162 23.00 7.01 5.51
N ASP A 163 23.33 7.44 4.30
CA ASP A 163 23.52 6.55 3.17
C ASP A 163 24.88 5.87 3.19
N ILE A 164 25.13 5.00 2.22
CA ILE A 164 26.44 4.29 2.06
C ILE A 164 27.60 5.25 1.76
N ASN A 165 27.34 6.46 1.23
CA ASN A 165 28.32 7.49 0.93
C ASN A 165 28.61 8.40 2.13
N SER A 166 27.98 8.18 3.29
CA SER A 166 28.09 8.95 4.53
C SER A 166 27.41 10.32 4.50
N ASN A 167 26.48 10.53 3.58
CA ASN A 167 25.62 11.72 3.64
C ASN A 167 24.59 11.50 4.74
N LYS A 168 24.59 12.39 5.73
CA LYS A 168 23.75 12.27 6.94
C LYS A 168 22.49 13.08 6.82
N LEU A 169 21.38 12.51 7.25
CA LEU A 169 20.18 13.27 7.54
C LEU A 169 20.42 14.10 8.81
N ASN A 170 20.40 15.42 8.68
CA ASN A 170 20.69 16.35 9.79
C ASN A 170 19.61 16.32 10.87
N ASP A 171 18.36 16.12 10.46
CA ASP A 171 17.21 16.12 11.34
C ASP A 171 16.78 14.72 11.73
N THR A 172 16.17 14.59 12.91
CA THR A 172 15.52 13.36 13.33
C THR A 172 14.29 13.12 12.47
N LEU A 173 14.23 11.98 11.78
CA LEU A 173 12.98 11.56 11.13
C LEU A 173 11.95 11.23 12.20
N LYS A 174 10.76 11.80 12.09
CA LYS A 174 9.62 11.53 12.98
C LYS A 174 8.42 11.13 12.14
N LEU A 175 7.68 10.16 12.63
CA LEU A 175 6.44 9.69 12.02
C LEU A 175 5.50 9.25 13.14
N THR A 176 4.24 9.67 13.05
CA THR A 176 3.21 9.35 14.03
C THR A 176 2.13 8.47 13.42
N PHE A 177 1.51 7.62 14.24
CA PHE A 177 0.33 6.85 13.86
C PHE A 177 -0.51 6.57 15.11
N LYS A 178 -1.79 6.24 14.90
CA LYS A 178 -2.71 5.87 15.97
C LYS A 178 -3.16 4.42 15.79
N THR A 179 -3.09 3.66 16.86
CA THR A 179 -3.57 2.29 16.87
C THR A 179 -5.09 2.22 16.83
N VAL A 180 -5.59 1.12 16.29
CA VAL A 180 -7.01 0.78 16.30
C VAL A 180 -7.54 0.70 17.73
N ASP A 181 -8.76 1.20 17.94
CA ASP A 181 -9.49 1.03 19.20
C ASP A 181 -10.72 0.13 18.95
N PRO A 182 -10.65 -1.16 19.31
CA PRO A 182 -11.77 -2.08 19.13
C PRO A 182 -13.05 -1.67 19.86
N SER A 183 -12.96 -0.81 20.87
CA SER A 183 -14.14 -0.29 21.56
C SER A 183 -15.00 0.63 20.68
N ASN A 184 -14.43 1.13 19.61
CA ASN A 184 -15.11 1.98 18.60
C ASN A 184 -15.71 1.18 17.45
N PHE A 185 -15.64 -0.15 17.48
CA PHE A 185 -16.21 -0.99 16.44
C PHE A 185 -17.66 -1.34 16.72
N GLY A 186 -18.43 -1.44 15.65
CA GLY A 186 -19.73 -2.03 15.59
C GLY A 186 -19.77 -3.14 14.54
N ALA A 187 -20.97 -3.54 14.16
CA ALA A 187 -21.20 -4.53 13.14
C ALA A 187 -22.32 -4.08 12.17
N ILE A 188 -22.30 -4.66 10.96
CA ILE A 188 -23.36 -4.56 9.98
C ILE A 188 -23.79 -5.98 9.64
N GLU A 189 -25.08 -6.25 9.65
CA GLU A 189 -25.66 -7.51 9.24
C GLU A 189 -26.81 -7.29 8.25
N GLY A 190 -26.89 -8.19 7.28
CA GLY A 190 -27.96 -8.17 6.29
C GLY A 190 -28.05 -9.48 5.52
N LYS A 191 -28.93 -9.50 4.53
CA LYS A 191 -29.12 -10.63 3.62
C LYS A 191 -28.87 -10.19 2.19
N ILE A 192 -28.38 -11.12 1.39
CA ILE A 192 -28.30 -10.97 -0.05
C ILE A 192 -29.49 -11.67 -0.65
N ILE A 193 -30.20 -10.97 -1.52
CA ILE A 193 -31.39 -11.46 -2.22
C ILE A 193 -31.10 -11.41 -3.71
N CYS A 194 -30.95 -12.56 -4.33
CA CYS A 194 -30.73 -12.69 -5.78
C CYS A 194 -31.32 -14.00 -6.33
N GLU A 195 -31.47 -14.05 -7.64
CA GLU A 195 -32.04 -15.22 -8.34
C GLU A 195 -31.05 -16.37 -8.45
N ASP A 196 -29.76 -16.07 -8.63
CA ASP A 196 -28.70 -17.09 -8.71
C ASP A 196 -28.24 -17.51 -7.30
N THR A 197 -28.24 -18.80 -7.04
CA THR A 197 -27.88 -19.37 -5.72
C THR A 197 -26.45 -19.90 -5.64
N THR A 198 -25.69 -19.89 -6.72
CA THR A 198 -24.39 -20.55 -6.81
C THR A 198 -23.18 -19.62 -6.80
N SER A 199 -23.40 -18.37 -7.15
CA SER A 199 -22.32 -17.38 -7.27
C SER A 199 -21.95 -16.77 -5.91
N ASP A 200 -20.68 -16.45 -5.78
CA ASP A 200 -20.17 -15.66 -4.67
C ASP A 200 -20.53 -14.20 -4.87
N VAL A 201 -20.82 -13.49 -3.78
CA VAL A 201 -21.13 -12.07 -3.79
C VAL A 201 -20.11 -11.36 -2.93
N ILE A 202 -19.43 -10.39 -3.50
CA ILE A 202 -18.50 -9.53 -2.79
C ILE A 202 -19.26 -8.28 -2.36
N ILE A 203 -19.25 -8.01 -1.06
CA ILE A 203 -19.88 -6.86 -0.45
C ILE A 203 -18.81 -5.90 0.04
N SER A 204 -18.97 -4.63 -0.30
CA SER A 204 -18.04 -3.56 0.08
C SER A 204 -18.75 -2.51 0.91
N ALA A 205 -18.15 -2.14 2.02
CA ALA A 205 -18.56 -1.03 2.87
C ALA A 205 -17.56 0.11 2.73
N PHE A 206 -17.94 1.19 2.08
CA PHE A 206 -17.11 2.38 1.88
C PHE A 206 -17.38 3.41 2.98
N ASP A 207 -16.38 3.71 3.79
CA ASP A 207 -16.42 4.78 4.79
C ASP A 207 -16.42 6.15 4.10
N THR A 208 -17.49 6.92 4.28
CA THR A 208 -17.67 8.22 3.61
C THR A 208 -16.73 9.31 4.13
N GLU A 209 -16.23 9.18 5.36
CA GLU A 209 -15.36 10.17 6.03
C GLU A 209 -13.89 9.81 5.88
N LYS A 210 -13.51 8.59 6.25
CA LYS A 210 -12.11 8.12 6.22
C LYS A 210 -11.68 7.55 4.86
N LYS A 211 -12.61 7.39 3.92
CA LYS A 211 -12.40 6.83 2.58
C LYS A 211 -11.75 5.43 2.58
N LYS A 212 -11.95 4.67 3.64
CA LYS A 212 -11.53 3.26 3.74
C LYS A 212 -12.63 2.35 3.20
N VAL A 213 -12.24 1.22 2.64
CA VAL A 213 -13.17 0.20 2.13
C VAL A 213 -12.95 -1.09 2.88
N PHE A 214 -14.04 -1.67 3.37
CA PHE A 214 -14.06 -2.98 4.01
C PHE A 214 -14.78 -3.95 3.08
N HIS A 215 -14.33 -5.19 3.02
CA HIS A 215 -14.91 -6.22 2.15
C HIS A 215 -15.31 -7.44 2.96
N THR A 216 -16.41 -8.04 2.58
CA THR A 216 -16.82 -9.37 3.03
C THR A 216 -17.39 -10.14 1.84
N THR A 217 -17.43 -11.46 1.94
CA THR A 217 -17.94 -12.33 0.89
C THR A 217 -19.06 -13.19 1.46
N SER A 218 -20.11 -13.37 0.69
CA SER A 218 -21.19 -14.25 1.02
C SER A 218 -21.77 -14.88 -0.24
N LYS A 219 -22.83 -15.64 -0.12
CA LYS A 219 -23.55 -16.24 -1.24
C LYS A 219 -24.90 -15.60 -1.43
N CYS A 220 -25.43 -15.71 -2.64
CA CYS A 220 -26.83 -15.38 -2.90
C CYS A 220 -27.77 -16.08 -1.92
N ASN A 221 -28.80 -15.39 -1.49
CA ASN A 221 -29.79 -15.82 -0.52
C ASN A 221 -29.24 -16.24 0.87
N SER A 222 -28.04 -15.73 1.19
CA SER A 222 -27.39 -15.97 2.48
C SER A 222 -27.24 -14.67 3.27
N LYS A 223 -26.92 -14.79 4.55
CA LYS A 223 -26.58 -13.66 5.39
C LYS A 223 -25.14 -13.21 5.11
N PHE A 224 -24.88 -11.93 5.31
CA PHE A 224 -23.51 -11.40 5.38
C PHE A 224 -23.36 -10.58 6.65
N SER A 225 -22.09 -10.44 7.11
CA SER A 225 -21.73 -9.57 8.22
C SER A 225 -20.40 -8.87 8.00
N PHE A 226 -20.29 -7.68 8.58
CA PHE A 226 -19.02 -7.04 8.91
C PHE A 226 -18.96 -7.01 10.43
N GLU A 227 -18.23 -7.93 11.04
CA GLU A 227 -18.23 -8.13 12.50
C GLU A 227 -17.43 -7.06 13.25
N GLN A 228 -16.41 -6.48 12.61
CA GLN A 228 -15.54 -5.48 13.20
C GLN A 228 -15.33 -4.33 12.20
N ILE A 229 -16.29 -3.42 12.18
CA ILE A 229 -16.21 -2.24 11.32
C ILE A 229 -16.23 -0.98 12.21
N PRO A 230 -15.32 0.00 12.01
CA PRO A 230 -15.29 1.21 12.83
C PRO A 230 -16.64 1.94 12.83
N GLN A 231 -16.95 2.64 13.91
CA GLN A 231 -18.12 3.52 13.89
C GLN A 231 -17.97 4.58 12.79
N GLY A 232 -19.07 4.83 12.06
CA GLY A 232 -19.02 5.76 10.93
C GLY A 232 -20.27 5.68 10.07
N LYS A 233 -20.16 6.29 8.88
CA LYS A 233 -21.21 6.24 7.83
C LYS A 233 -20.67 5.51 6.62
N TYR A 234 -21.41 4.54 6.15
CA TYR A 234 -20.98 3.65 5.09
C TYR A 234 -21.96 3.62 3.92
N ILE A 235 -21.41 3.64 2.72
CA ILE A 235 -22.11 3.27 1.50
C ILE A 235 -21.83 1.79 1.26
N ILE A 236 -22.88 0.98 1.15
CA ILE A 236 -22.75 -0.44 0.91
C ILE A 236 -23.03 -0.73 -0.56
N SER A 237 -22.11 -1.43 -1.20
CA SER A 237 -22.25 -1.95 -2.55
C SER A 237 -21.94 -3.44 -2.60
N ALA A 238 -22.48 -4.12 -3.60
CA ALA A 238 -22.18 -5.51 -3.82
C ALA A 238 -22.15 -5.85 -5.31
N PHE A 239 -21.39 -6.86 -5.69
CA PHE A 239 -21.41 -7.42 -7.03
C PHE A 239 -21.35 -8.95 -6.97
N ILE A 240 -21.89 -9.58 -8.01
CA ILE A 240 -21.86 -11.03 -8.18
C ILE A 240 -20.57 -11.40 -8.90
N ASP A 241 -19.63 -12.03 -8.18
CA ASP A 241 -18.35 -12.50 -8.73
C ASP A 241 -18.57 -13.83 -9.49
N SER A 242 -18.92 -13.71 -10.77
CA SER A 242 -19.33 -14.84 -11.60
C SER A 242 -18.16 -15.77 -11.97
N ASN A 243 -16.95 -15.22 -12.06
CA ASN A 243 -15.73 -15.96 -12.44
C ASN A 243 -14.81 -16.26 -11.24
N ARG A 244 -15.17 -15.82 -10.03
CA ARG A 244 -14.45 -16.03 -8.77
C ARG A 244 -13.03 -15.47 -8.77
N ASN A 245 -12.83 -14.33 -9.42
CA ASN A 245 -11.53 -13.66 -9.45
C ASN A 245 -11.34 -12.64 -8.31
N GLY A 246 -12.36 -12.37 -7.52
CA GLY A 246 -12.36 -11.44 -6.40
C GLY A 246 -12.37 -9.96 -6.81
N LYS A 247 -12.64 -9.66 -8.07
CA LYS A 247 -12.63 -8.29 -8.63
C LYS A 247 -13.88 -8.08 -9.50
N TYR A 248 -14.36 -6.83 -9.50
CA TYR A 248 -15.44 -6.46 -10.39
C TYR A 248 -14.99 -6.37 -11.84
N ASP A 249 -15.64 -7.11 -12.74
CA ASP A 249 -15.38 -7.11 -14.17
C ASP A 249 -16.34 -6.14 -14.90
N TYR A 250 -15.74 -5.10 -15.49
CA TYR A 250 -16.48 -4.04 -16.19
C TYR A 250 -17.08 -4.48 -17.53
N GLY A 251 -16.77 -5.68 -17.99
CA GLY A 251 -17.14 -6.16 -19.32
C GLY A 251 -16.27 -5.59 -20.44
N ARG A 252 -16.56 -5.99 -21.66
CA ARG A 252 -15.85 -5.54 -22.86
C ARG A 252 -16.81 -5.37 -24.04
N VAL A 253 -16.50 -4.39 -24.90
CA VAL A 253 -17.30 -4.11 -26.11
C VAL A 253 -17.00 -5.09 -27.21
N PHE A 254 -15.73 -5.48 -27.36
CA PHE A 254 -15.32 -6.41 -28.40
C PHE A 254 -14.21 -7.39 -27.94
N PRO A 255 -14.37 -8.73 -28.04
CA PRO A 255 -15.69 -9.36 -28.19
C PRO A 255 -16.61 -8.98 -27.04
N PHE A 256 -17.90 -8.90 -27.29
CA PHE A 256 -18.84 -8.46 -26.26
C PHE A 256 -18.87 -9.42 -25.08
N VAL A 257 -18.56 -8.87 -23.90
CA VAL A 257 -18.69 -9.56 -22.61
C VAL A 257 -19.44 -8.60 -21.69
N PRO A 258 -20.57 -9.00 -21.10
CA PRO A 258 -21.28 -8.14 -20.17
C PRO A 258 -20.46 -7.91 -18.90
N SER A 259 -20.69 -6.78 -18.24
CA SER A 259 -20.15 -6.56 -16.89
C SER A 259 -20.84 -7.49 -15.89
N GLU A 260 -20.20 -7.71 -14.76
CA GLU A 260 -20.85 -8.36 -13.63
C GLU A 260 -22.01 -7.53 -13.09
N ARG A 261 -23.00 -8.22 -12.53
CA ARG A 261 -24.14 -7.54 -11.91
C ARG A 261 -23.71 -6.90 -10.60
N PHE A 262 -24.05 -5.63 -10.41
CA PHE A 262 -23.76 -4.89 -9.18
C PHE A 262 -24.99 -4.13 -8.70
N THR A 263 -24.97 -3.80 -7.42
CA THR A 263 -26.04 -3.03 -6.78
C THR A 263 -25.50 -2.25 -5.59
N PHE A 264 -26.29 -1.27 -5.14
CA PHE A 264 -26.03 -0.50 -3.93
C PHE A 264 -27.19 -0.67 -2.95
N TYR A 265 -26.86 -0.65 -1.66
CA TYR A 265 -27.88 -0.42 -0.65
C TYR A 265 -28.36 1.04 -0.78
N PRO A 266 -29.69 1.30 -0.78
CA PRO A 266 -30.22 2.61 -1.17
C PRO A 266 -29.84 3.75 -0.22
N ASP A 267 -29.58 3.43 1.05
CA ASP A 267 -29.31 4.42 2.09
C ASP A 267 -27.90 4.33 2.64
N THR A 268 -27.44 5.41 3.30
CA THR A 268 -26.20 5.39 4.06
C THR A 268 -26.39 4.64 5.36
N VAL A 269 -25.59 3.61 5.60
CA VAL A 269 -25.62 2.81 6.83
C VAL A 269 -24.79 3.50 7.91
N LYS A 270 -25.41 3.80 9.05
CA LYS A 270 -24.73 4.37 10.21
C LYS A 270 -24.38 3.27 11.20
N VAL A 271 -23.07 3.06 11.38
CA VAL A 271 -22.53 2.13 12.38
C VAL A 271 -22.25 2.88 13.68
N ARG A 272 -22.73 2.34 14.79
CA ARG A 272 -22.43 2.83 16.15
C ARG A 272 -21.52 1.83 16.85
N ALA A 273 -20.60 2.36 17.64
CA ALA A 273 -19.72 1.53 18.46
C ALA A 273 -20.49 0.53 19.33
N ARG A 274 -20.03 -0.71 19.35
CA ARG A 274 -20.60 -1.83 20.15
C ARG A 274 -22.02 -2.23 19.79
N TRP A 275 -22.54 -1.80 18.64
CA TRP A 275 -23.88 -2.13 18.17
C TRP A 275 -23.83 -2.77 16.79
N THR A 276 -24.74 -3.70 16.56
CA THR A 276 -24.98 -4.27 15.23
C THR A 276 -26.10 -3.46 14.52
N THR A 277 -25.81 -3.00 13.31
CA THR A 277 -26.82 -2.41 12.42
C THR A 277 -27.37 -3.54 11.58
N GLU A 278 -28.60 -3.94 11.85
CA GLU A 278 -29.27 -5.08 11.21
C GLU A 278 -30.15 -4.64 10.03
N ASN A 279 -30.62 -5.62 9.25
CA ASN A 279 -31.56 -5.47 8.13
C ASN A 279 -31.01 -4.63 6.96
N VAL A 280 -29.69 -4.68 6.74
CA VAL A 280 -29.06 -4.07 5.57
C VAL A 280 -29.15 -5.05 4.39
N ASP A 281 -30.36 -5.26 3.87
CA ASP A 281 -30.63 -6.26 2.85
C ASP A 281 -30.29 -5.74 1.45
N ILE A 282 -29.47 -6.48 0.72
CA ILE A 282 -28.99 -6.15 -0.63
C ILE A 282 -29.76 -6.97 -1.65
N LYS A 283 -30.36 -6.30 -2.64
CA LYS A 283 -31.18 -6.93 -3.70
C LYS A 283 -30.52 -6.69 -5.05
N PHE A 284 -30.36 -7.77 -5.83
CA PHE A 284 -29.90 -7.75 -7.22
C PHE A 284 -31.04 -7.83 -8.21
#